data_08b713c81bd62bcf703b68a50235d18e
#
_entry.id   08b713c81bd62bcf703b68a50235d18e
#
_cell.length_a   1.000
_cell.length_b   1.000
_cell.length_c   1.000
_cell.angle_alpha   90.00
_cell.angle_beta   90.00
_cell.angle_gamma   90.00
#
_symmetry.space_group_name_H-M   'P 1'
#
loop_
_entity.id
_entity.type
_entity.pdbx_description
1 polymer ?
#
loop_
_entity_poly.entity_id
_entity_poly.type
_entity_poly.pdbx_seq_one_letter_code
_entity_poly.pdbx_strand_id
1 'polypeptide(L)'
;RIIRDFFTQAYADIKDVYYEREIENDVILYKLYVRKMIGGKIRTIPFSRESAGTQHIIDIIRSLLGAFCGVTVVYDEIDDGIHDLLLKNVLESMIEDITGQLIITTHNTYMLETIDIKSVYLINVDYQGNKEAKCLDKYPRIQGTNNPRIMYLKGLFGGVPIVDILDYDTILQELDDLSDVEGGE
;
A
#
# COMPACT_ATOMS: atom_id res chain seq x y z
N ARG A 1 -15.89 -12.86 -11.01
CA ARG A 1 -14.83 -13.54 -11.77
C ARG A 1 -13.48 -12.81 -11.57
N ILE A 2 -13.38 -11.50 -11.85
CA ILE A 2 -12.12 -10.72 -11.76
C ILE A 2 -11.44 -10.90 -10.39
N ILE A 3 -12.16 -10.73 -9.28
CA ILE A 3 -11.64 -10.89 -7.92
C ILE A 3 -11.04 -12.29 -7.73
N ARG A 4 -11.76 -13.33 -8.14
CA ARG A 4 -11.29 -14.70 -8.06
C ARG A 4 -9.98 -14.89 -8.84
N ASP A 5 -9.98 -14.50 -10.10
CA ASP A 5 -8.84 -14.69 -11.01
C ASP A 5 -7.61 -13.93 -10.49
N PHE A 6 -7.80 -12.74 -9.92
CA PHE A 6 -6.74 -11.98 -9.26
C PHE A 6 -6.17 -12.72 -8.05
N PHE A 7 -7.02 -13.07 -7.07
CA PHE A 7 -6.55 -13.67 -5.81
C PHE A 7 -5.89 -15.02 -6.01
N THR A 8 -6.38 -15.84 -6.95
CA THR A 8 -5.77 -17.16 -7.24
C THR A 8 -4.42 -17.05 -7.94
N GLN A 9 -4.12 -15.94 -8.59
CA GLN A 9 -2.81 -15.65 -9.20
C GLN A 9 -1.86 -14.96 -8.22
N ALA A 10 -2.37 -14.02 -7.42
CA ALA A 10 -1.56 -13.23 -6.49
C ALA A 10 -1.12 -14.01 -5.23
N TYR A 11 -1.92 -15.00 -4.82
CA TYR A 11 -1.71 -15.75 -3.57
C TYR A 11 -1.66 -17.26 -3.82
N ALA A 12 -0.49 -17.86 -3.60
CA ALA A 12 -0.27 -19.30 -3.86
C ALA A 12 -1.16 -20.23 -3.02
N ASP A 13 -1.55 -19.80 -1.83
CA ASP A 13 -2.39 -20.57 -0.90
C ASP A 13 -3.90 -20.40 -1.16
N ILE A 14 -4.33 -19.35 -1.87
CA ILE A 14 -5.72 -19.13 -2.24
C ILE A 14 -6.07 -19.97 -3.48
N LYS A 15 -7.13 -20.77 -3.37
CA LYS A 15 -7.59 -21.68 -4.42
C LYS A 15 -8.88 -21.22 -5.08
N ASP A 16 -9.67 -20.40 -4.37
CA ASP A 16 -10.93 -19.87 -4.88
C ASP A 16 -11.39 -18.69 -4.04
N VAL A 17 -12.10 -17.73 -4.67
CA VAL A 17 -12.78 -16.63 -3.99
C VAL A 17 -14.17 -16.48 -4.62
N TYR A 18 -15.22 -16.52 -3.82
CA TYR A 18 -16.59 -16.52 -4.33
C TYR A 18 -17.57 -15.88 -3.35
N TYR A 19 -18.71 -15.46 -3.86
CA TYR A 19 -19.81 -14.93 -3.07
C TYR A 19 -20.81 -16.03 -2.77
N GLU A 20 -21.26 -16.12 -1.51
CA GLU A 20 -22.45 -16.86 -1.12
C GLU A 20 -23.60 -15.88 -0.90
N ARG A 21 -24.79 -16.29 -1.37
CA ARG A 21 -26.02 -15.55 -1.17
C ARG A 21 -26.72 -16.07 0.07
N GLU A 22 -26.95 -15.21 1.03
CA GLU A 22 -27.73 -15.48 2.24
C GLU A 22 -28.99 -14.60 2.25
N ILE A 23 -30.06 -15.07 2.89
CA ILE A 23 -31.26 -14.27 3.09
C ILE A 23 -31.45 -14.12 4.59
N GLU A 24 -31.34 -12.90 5.08
CA GLU A 24 -31.58 -12.53 6.48
C GLU A 24 -32.66 -11.44 6.52
N ASN A 25 -33.78 -11.70 7.25
CA ASN A 25 -34.89 -10.75 7.40
C ASN A 25 -35.40 -10.18 6.05
N ASP A 26 -35.62 -11.05 5.07
CA ASP A 26 -36.03 -10.70 3.69
C ASP A 26 -35.05 -9.82 2.91
N VAL A 27 -33.83 -9.60 3.44
CA VAL A 27 -32.73 -8.92 2.75
C VAL A 27 -31.78 -9.94 2.16
N ILE A 28 -31.43 -9.77 0.88
CA ILE A 28 -30.40 -10.59 0.24
C ILE A 28 -29.03 -10.02 0.58
N LEU A 29 -28.23 -10.82 1.27
CA LEU A 29 -26.85 -10.51 1.60
C LEU A 29 -25.92 -11.37 0.75
N TYR A 30 -24.83 -10.76 0.27
CA TYR A 30 -23.74 -11.46 -0.40
C TYR A 30 -22.52 -11.43 0.49
N LYS A 31 -22.12 -12.60 1.01
CA LYS A 31 -20.89 -12.75 1.81
C LYS A 31 -19.79 -13.33 0.94
N LEU A 32 -18.60 -12.72 1.04
CA LEU A 32 -17.42 -13.18 0.32
C LEU A 32 -16.69 -14.25 1.13
N TYR A 33 -16.35 -15.35 0.49
CA TYR A 33 -15.62 -16.46 1.06
C TYR A 33 -14.34 -16.74 0.28
N VAL A 34 -13.33 -17.24 0.97
CA VAL A 34 -12.08 -17.68 0.37
C VAL A 34 -11.86 -19.17 0.71
N ARG A 35 -11.45 -19.94 -0.29
CA ARG A 35 -10.95 -21.31 -0.13
C ARG A 35 -9.43 -21.26 -0.23
N LYS A 36 -8.77 -21.62 0.86
CA LYS A 36 -7.30 -21.57 0.92
C LYS A 36 -6.69 -22.80 1.57
N MET A 37 -5.42 -23.02 1.29
CA MET A 37 -4.64 -24.08 1.92
C MET A 37 -4.21 -23.63 3.32
N ILE A 38 -4.65 -24.35 4.34
CA ILE A 38 -4.28 -24.12 5.75
C ILE A 38 -3.89 -25.45 6.38
N GLY A 39 -2.64 -25.58 6.80
CA GLY A 39 -2.14 -26.81 7.42
C GLY A 39 -2.26 -28.03 6.52
N GLY A 40 -1.99 -27.90 5.21
CA GLY A 40 -2.08 -28.99 4.23
C GLY A 40 -3.50 -29.39 3.82
N LYS A 41 -4.53 -28.66 4.25
CA LYS A 41 -5.93 -28.92 3.91
C LYS A 41 -6.59 -27.67 3.33
N ILE A 42 -7.47 -27.86 2.34
CA ILE A 42 -8.30 -26.76 1.83
C ILE A 42 -9.40 -26.47 2.86
N ARG A 43 -9.46 -25.20 3.27
CA ARG A 43 -10.50 -24.70 4.17
C ARG A 43 -11.22 -23.52 3.52
N THR A 44 -12.51 -23.40 3.81
CA THR A 44 -13.32 -22.24 3.46
C THR A 44 -13.46 -21.36 4.70
N ILE A 45 -13.12 -20.10 4.55
CA ILE A 45 -13.25 -19.09 5.60
C ILE A 45 -13.93 -17.84 5.04
N PRO A 46 -14.68 -17.08 5.85
CA PRO A 46 -15.17 -15.76 5.44
C PRO A 46 -13.99 -14.86 5.07
N PHE A 47 -14.11 -14.10 3.99
CA PHE A 47 -13.06 -13.19 3.52
C PHE A 47 -12.71 -12.11 4.56
N SER A 48 -13.67 -11.73 5.41
CA SER A 48 -13.47 -10.81 6.54
C SER A 48 -12.48 -11.32 7.61
N ARG A 49 -12.06 -12.58 7.54
CA ARG A 49 -11.01 -13.14 8.40
C ARG A 49 -9.62 -13.14 7.77
N GLU A 50 -9.49 -12.69 6.54
CA GLU A 50 -8.19 -12.44 5.92
C GLU A 50 -7.50 -11.23 6.56
N SER A 51 -6.20 -11.07 6.31
CA SER A 51 -5.44 -9.91 6.78
C SER A 51 -6.04 -8.61 6.25
N ALA A 52 -5.85 -7.51 6.98
CA ALA A 52 -6.31 -6.19 6.54
C ALA A 52 -5.79 -5.85 5.14
N GLY A 53 -4.51 -6.10 4.85
CA GLY A 53 -3.93 -5.88 3.53
C GLY A 53 -4.57 -6.75 2.44
N THR A 54 -4.90 -8.02 2.73
CA THR A 54 -5.62 -8.88 1.78
C THR A 54 -7.03 -8.35 1.50
N GLN A 55 -7.72 -7.83 2.52
CA GLN A 55 -9.04 -7.21 2.36
C GLN A 55 -8.95 -5.91 1.56
N HIS A 56 -7.94 -5.07 1.84
CA HIS A 56 -7.69 -3.80 1.17
C HIS A 56 -7.48 -3.95 -0.35
N ILE A 57 -6.89 -5.05 -0.79
CA ILE A 57 -6.68 -5.33 -2.23
C ILE A 57 -7.99 -5.30 -3.03
N ILE A 58 -9.13 -5.66 -2.44
CA ILE A 58 -10.42 -5.58 -3.14
C ILE A 58 -10.76 -4.13 -3.51
N ASP A 59 -10.50 -3.19 -2.61
CA ASP A 59 -10.77 -1.77 -2.86
C ASP A 59 -9.82 -1.21 -3.92
N ILE A 60 -8.56 -1.64 -3.90
CA ILE A 60 -7.59 -1.31 -4.94
C ILE A 60 -8.02 -1.84 -6.30
N ILE A 61 -8.42 -3.12 -6.40
CA ILE A 61 -8.91 -3.70 -7.66
C ILE A 61 -10.11 -2.90 -8.19
N ARG A 62 -11.06 -2.52 -7.33
CA ARG A 62 -12.21 -1.70 -7.75
C ARG A 62 -11.79 -0.35 -8.31
N SER A 63 -10.84 0.31 -7.64
CA SER A 63 -10.30 1.60 -8.06
C SER A 63 -9.56 1.49 -9.39
N LEU A 64 -8.70 0.47 -9.54
CA LEU A 64 -7.99 0.21 -10.79
C LEU A 64 -8.94 -0.09 -11.94
N LEU A 65 -10.00 -0.86 -11.71
CA LEU A 65 -11.04 -1.10 -12.73
C LEU A 65 -11.71 0.19 -13.19
N GLY A 66 -11.92 1.16 -12.30
CA GLY A 66 -12.39 2.50 -12.67
C GLY A 66 -11.41 3.21 -13.61
N ALA A 67 -10.11 3.16 -13.31
CA ALA A 67 -9.08 3.75 -14.16
C ALA A 67 -8.97 3.08 -15.54
N PHE A 68 -9.17 1.76 -15.64
CA PHE A 68 -9.29 1.05 -16.93
C PHE A 68 -10.50 1.52 -17.76
N CYS A 69 -11.59 1.86 -17.10
CA CYS A 69 -12.81 2.33 -17.77
C CYS A 69 -12.78 3.83 -18.11
N GLY A 70 -11.62 4.49 -18.06
CA GLY A 70 -11.47 5.89 -18.42
C GLY A 70 -11.83 6.88 -17.30
N VAL A 71 -12.03 6.41 -16.06
CA VAL A 71 -12.36 7.27 -14.92
C VAL A 71 -11.05 7.81 -14.30
N THR A 72 -11.08 9.05 -13.81
CA THR A 72 -10.02 9.57 -12.96
C THR A 72 -10.19 9.02 -11.54
N VAL A 73 -9.20 8.30 -11.07
CA VAL A 73 -9.16 7.70 -9.73
C VAL A 73 -8.05 8.34 -8.91
N VAL A 74 -8.39 8.73 -7.68
CA VAL A 74 -7.42 9.19 -6.67
C VAL A 74 -7.43 8.17 -5.54
N TYR A 75 -6.26 7.65 -5.19
CA TYR A 75 -6.11 6.68 -4.12
C TYR A 75 -4.98 7.11 -3.18
N ASP A 76 -5.33 7.33 -1.93
CA ASP A 76 -4.38 7.75 -0.90
C ASP A 76 -3.82 6.51 -0.17
N GLU A 77 -2.50 6.48 0.05
CA GLU A 77 -1.78 5.38 0.71
C GLU A 77 -2.12 3.99 0.15
N ILE A 78 -1.94 3.83 -1.17
CA ILE A 78 -2.30 2.58 -1.88
C ILE A 78 -1.55 1.34 -1.34
N ASP A 79 -0.45 1.52 -0.65
CA ASP A 79 0.39 0.47 -0.06
C ASP A 79 0.02 0.08 1.39
N ASP A 80 -1.02 0.70 1.98
CA ASP A 80 -1.39 0.42 3.38
C ASP A 80 -1.70 -1.07 3.59
N GLY A 81 -0.89 -1.72 4.46
CA GLY A 81 -0.99 -3.13 4.80
C GLY A 81 -0.69 -4.12 3.68
N ILE A 82 -0.20 -3.67 2.53
CA ILE A 82 0.12 -4.53 1.38
C ILE A 82 1.63 -4.71 1.25
N HIS A 83 2.04 -5.93 0.95
CA HIS A 83 3.46 -6.21 0.71
C HIS A 83 3.96 -5.46 -0.53
N ASP A 84 5.05 -4.71 -0.36
CA ASP A 84 5.64 -3.83 -1.37
C ASP A 84 5.80 -4.47 -2.76
N LEU A 85 6.32 -5.69 -2.81
CA LEU A 85 6.52 -6.41 -4.07
C LEU A 85 5.21 -6.85 -4.72
N LEU A 86 4.16 -7.13 -3.93
CA LEU A 86 2.86 -7.47 -4.48
C LEU A 86 2.24 -6.26 -5.16
N LEU A 87 2.24 -5.10 -4.48
CA LEU A 87 1.71 -3.87 -5.06
C LEU A 87 2.49 -3.46 -6.32
N LYS A 88 3.83 -3.54 -6.27
CA LYS A 88 4.68 -3.29 -7.43
C LYS A 88 4.25 -4.14 -8.62
N ASN A 89 4.16 -5.47 -8.44
CA ASN A 89 3.81 -6.39 -9.52
C ASN A 89 2.40 -6.14 -10.08
N VAL A 90 1.45 -5.81 -9.20
CA VAL A 90 0.09 -5.45 -9.61
C VAL A 90 0.10 -4.21 -10.49
N LEU A 91 0.75 -3.15 -10.07
CA LEU A 91 0.80 -1.90 -10.85
C LEU A 91 1.58 -2.08 -12.15
N GLU A 92 2.74 -2.76 -12.13
CA GLU A 92 3.51 -3.06 -13.36
C GLU A 92 2.68 -3.80 -14.42
N SER A 93 1.85 -4.75 -13.98
CA SER A 93 1.04 -5.54 -14.90
C SER A 93 -0.14 -4.79 -15.51
N MET A 94 -0.49 -3.62 -14.97
CA MET A 94 -1.74 -2.94 -15.27
C MET A 94 -1.57 -1.52 -15.81
N ILE A 95 -0.44 -0.88 -15.54
CA ILE A 95 -0.27 0.57 -15.77
C ILE A 95 -0.39 0.96 -17.24
N GLU A 96 0.04 0.10 -18.16
CA GLU A 96 -0.01 0.35 -19.61
C GLU A 96 -1.43 0.28 -20.18
N ASP A 97 -2.34 -0.43 -19.49
CA ASP A 97 -3.72 -0.63 -19.94
C ASP A 97 -4.70 0.41 -19.35
N ILE A 98 -4.23 1.30 -18.48
CA ILE A 98 -5.04 2.37 -17.89
C ILE A 98 -5.38 3.40 -18.96
N THR A 99 -6.67 3.57 -19.23
CA THR A 99 -7.19 4.55 -20.21
C THR A 99 -7.67 5.87 -19.57
N GLY A 100 -7.91 5.84 -18.26
CA GLY A 100 -8.22 7.01 -17.46
C GLY A 100 -7.00 7.65 -16.83
N GLN A 101 -7.17 8.27 -15.66
CA GLN A 101 -6.08 8.82 -14.87
C GLN A 101 -6.06 8.15 -13.50
N LEU A 102 -4.88 7.66 -13.07
CA LEU A 102 -4.65 7.13 -11.74
C LEU A 102 -3.66 8.04 -10.99
N ILE A 103 -4.12 8.66 -9.91
CA ILE A 103 -3.32 9.46 -9.00
C ILE A 103 -3.23 8.68 -7.68
N ILE A 104 -2.03 8.33 -7.26
CA ILE A 104 -1.80 7.57 -6.04
C ILE A 104 -0.78 8.25 -5.14
N THR A 105 -0.97 8.15 -3.83
CA THR A 105 0.09 8.39 -2.86
C THR A 105 0.61 7.06 -2.32
N THR A 106 1.89 6.98 -2.01
CA THR A 106 2.52 5.76 -1.52
C THR A 106 3.84 6.06 -0.82
N HIS A 107 4.19 5.25 0.17
CA HIS A 107 5.52 5.20 0.78
C HIS A 107 6.39 4.09 0.17
N ASN A 108 5.85 3.28 -0.73
CA ASN A 108 6.55 2.17 -1.37
C ASN A 108 7.58 2.68 -2.39
N THR A 109 8.84 2.67 -1.99
CA THR A 109 9.95 3.15 -2.84
C THR A 109 10.21 2.29 -4.08
N TYR A 110 9.69 1.07 -4.16
CA TYR A 110 9.79 0.25 -5.39
C TYR A 110 9.07 0.88 -6.57
N MET A 111 8.09 1.76 -6.32
CA MET A 111 7.41 2.51 -7.39
C MET A 111 8.36 3.38 -8.21
N LEU A 112 9.46 3.83 -7.61
CA LEU A 112 10.50 4.61 -8.29
C LEU A 112 11.28 3.80 -9.35
N GLU A 113 11.18 2.48 -9.32
CA GLU A 113 11.79 1.59 -10.32
C GLU A 113 10.80 1.20 -11.43
N THR A 114 9.51 1.43 -11.22
CA THR A 114 8.42 0.93 -12.06
C THR A 114 7.79 2.06 -12.89
N ILE A 115 7.56 3.21 -12.26
CA ILE A 115 6.80 4.30 -12.85
C ILE A 115 7.76 5.27 -13.57
N ASP A 116 7.33 5.79 -14.73
CA ASP A 116 8.09 6.83 -15.44
C ASP A 116 8.32 8.02 -14.52
N ILE A 117 9.58 8.47 -14.41
CA ILE A 117 10.00 9.59 -13.55
C ILE A 117 9.24 10.90 -13.84
N LYS A 118 8.64 11.04 -15.02
CA LYS A 118 7.78 12.17 -15.38
C LYS A 118 6.41 12.14 -14.70
N SER A 119 6.01 10.97 -14.22
CA SER A 119 4.76 10.74 -13.50
C SER A 119 4.94 10.67 -11.99
N VAL A 120 6.17 10.76 -11.49
CA VAL A 120 6.50 10.70 -10.07
C VAL A 120 6.71 12.08 -9.50
N TYR A 121 6.04 12.40 -8.40
CA TYR A 121 6.19 13.63 -7.65
C TYR A 121 6.64 13.31 -6.22
N LEU A 122 7.73 13.93 -5.79
CA LEU A 122 8.21 13.86 -4.42
C LEU A 122 7.67 15.04 -3.62
N ILE A 123 7.13 14.76 -2.43
CA ILE A 123 6.68 15.81 -1.52
C ILE A 123 7.81 16.09 -0.53
N ASN A 124 8.39 17.28 -0.65
CA ASN A 124 9.42 17.77 0.25
C ASN A 124 8.81 18.69 1.30
N VAL A 125 9.28 18.59 2.52
CA VAL A 125 8.91 19.49 3.62
C VAL A 125 10.17 20.24 4.04
N ASP A 126 10.12 21.58 4.03
CA ASP A 126 11.24 22.39 4.49
C ASP A 126 11.23 22.54 6.02
N TYR A 127 12.28 23.17 6.55
CA TYR A 127 12.42 23.41 8.00
C TYR A 127 11.37 24.39 8.59
N GLN A 128 10.59 25.06 7.74
CA GLN A 128 9.48 25.92 8.13
C GLN A 128 8.13 25.18 8.06
N GLY A 129 8.13 23.92 7.62
CA GLY A 129 6.93 23.12 7.43
C GLY A 129 6.21 23.37 6.08
N ASN A 130 6.80 24.16 5.17
CA ASN A 130 6.22 24.31 3.85
C ASN A 130 6.40 23.04 3.02
N LYS A 131 5.35 22.67 2.29
CA LYS A 131 5.33 21.48 1.45
C LYS A 131 5.45 21.85 -0.02
N GLU A 132 6.35 21.20 -0.74
CA GLU A 132 6.54 21.35 -2.18
C GLU A 132 6.41 19.97 -2.84
N ALA A 133 5.54 19.88 -3.85
CA ALA A 133 5.46 18.70 -4.72
C ALA A 133 6.31 18.96 -5.97
N LYS A 134 7.37 18.19 -6.16
CA LYS A 134 8.31 18.37 -7.27
C LYS A 134 8.44 17.10 -8.09
N CYS A 135 8.19 17.19 -9.40
CA CYS A 135 8.33 16.09 -10.32
C CYS A 135 9.77 15.57 -10.36
N LEU A 136 9.92 14.26 -10.37
CA LEU A 136 11.23 13.62 -10.29
C LEU A 136 12.12 13.93 -11.50
N ASP A 137 11.55 14.15 -12.69
CA ASP A 137 12.27 14.53 -13.90
C ASP A 137 12.92 15.92 -13.81
N LYS A 138 12.52 16.77 -12.85
CA LYS A 138 13.09 18.10 -12.61
C LYS A 138 14.35 18.08 -11.73
N TYR A 139 14.73 16.91 -11.22
CA TYR A 139 15.96 16.81 -10.43
C TYR A 139 17.18 16.61 -11.33
N PRO A 140 18.25 17.42 -11.15
CA PRO A 140 19.49 17.22 -11.88
C PRO A 140 20.11 15.88 -11.49
N ARG A 141 20.77 15.20 -12.45
CA ARG A 141 21.52 13.93 -12.25
C ARG A 141 20.73 12.63 -12.38
N ILE A 142 19.45 12.63 -12.72
CA ILE A 142 18.79 11.39 -13.11
C ILE A 142 19.20 11.09 -14.55
N GLN A 143 20.31 10.35 -14.70
CA GLN A 143 20.75 9.81 -15.99
C GLN A 143 20.27 8.37 -16.11
N GLY A 144 19.99 7.90 -17.31
CA GLY A 144 19.38 6.59 -17.56
C GLY A 144 20.12 5.36 -17.00
N THR A 145 21.31 5.54 -16.43
CA THR A 145 22.09 4.49 -15.75
C THR A 145 21.91 4.47 -14.22
N ASN A 146 21.26 5.50 -13.65
CA ASN A 146 21.11 5.62 -12.20
C ASN A 146 19.74 5.11 -11.76
N ASN A 147 19.71 4.24 -10.74
CA ASN A 147 18.46 3.79 -10.15
C ASN A 147 17.84 4.90 -9.27
N PRO A 148 16.65 5.42 -9.62
CA PRO A 148 16.01 6.52 -8.89
C PRO A 148 15.72 6.18 -7.44
N ARG A 149 15.36 4.92 -7.14
CA ARG A 149 15.11 4.44 -5.78
C ARG A 149 16.35 4.53 -4.90
N ILE A 150 17.50 4.09 -5.42
CA ILE A 150 18.77 4.18 -4.68
C ILE A 150 19.15 5.65 -4.44
N MET A 151 18.91 6.52 -5.40
CA MET A 151 19.17 7.95 -5.25
C MET A 151 18.27 8.60 -4.20
N TYR A 152 16.97 8.22 -4.19
CA TYR A 152 16.02 8.66 -3.18
C TYR A 152 16.46 8.23 -1.77
N LEU A 153 16.75 6.94 -1.58
CA LEU A 153 17.19 6.39 -0.29
C LEU A 153 18.49 7.01 0.24
N LYS A 154 19.32 7.56 -0.66
CA LYS A 154 20.51 8.35 -0.30
C LYS A 154 20.20 9.82 0.01
N GLY A 155 18.92 10.22 -0.01
CA GLY A 155 18.49 11.61 0.27
C GLY A 155 18.81 12.63 -0.83
N LEU A 156 19.18 12.19 -2.05
CA LEU A 156 19.60 13.08 -3.12
C LEU A 156 18.47 13.97 -3.68
N PHE A 157 17.25 13.60 -3.39
CA PHE A 157 16.05 14.33 -3.84
C PHE A 157 15.33 15.08 -2.71
N GLY A 158 15.76 14.92 -1.47
CA GLY A 158 14.95 15.27 -0.29
C GLY A 158 13.82 14.28 -0.05
N GLY A 159 12.86 14.63 0.81
CA GLY A 159 11.67 13.82 1.09
C GLY A 159 11.92 12.54 1.89
N VAL A 160 13.17 12.24 2.21
CA VAL A 160 13.50 11.14 3.13
C VAL A 160 13.34 11.65 4.57
N PRO A 161 12.61 10.94 5.44
CA PRO A 161 12.51 11.32 6.83
C PRO A 161 13.89 11.41 7.47
N ILE A 162 14.21 12.54 8.08
CA ILE A 162 15.40 12.67 8.93
C ILE A 162 14.98 12.19 10.30
N VAL A 163 15.45 11.01 10.67
CA VAL A 163 15.21 10.45 12.01
C VAL A 163 16.49 10.67 12.81
N ASP A 164 16.44 11.59 13.76
CA ASP A 164 17.49 11.68 14.76
C ASP A 164 17.46 10.45 15.66
N ILE A 165 18.62 10.10 16.22
CA ILE A 165 18.70 8.99 17.19
C ILE A 165 17.83 9.38 18.38
N LEU A 166 16.76 8.61 18.62
CA LEU A 166 15.91 8.81 19.78
C LEU A 166 16.70 8.47 21.04
N ASP A 167 16.72 9.38 22.00
CA ASP A 167 17.30 9.15 23.33
C ASP A 167 16.33 8.30 24.18
N TYR A 168 16.43 6.98 23.98
CA TYR A 168 15.59 6.03 24.70
C TYR A 168 15.88 6.02 26.20
N ASP A 169 17.11 6.36 26.64
CA ASP A 169 17.48 6.35 28.05
C ASP A 169 16.71 7.44 28.81
N THR A 170 16.59 8.63 28.24
CA THR A 170 15.76 9.71 28.80
C THR A 170 14.28 9.32 28.86
N ILE A 171 13.75 8.72 27.79
CA ILE A 171 12.35 8.27 27.74
C ILE A 171 12.06 7.19 28.79
N LEU A 172 12.97 6.24 28.98
CA LEU A 172 12.82 5.18 29.98
C LEU A 172 12.89 5.74 31.42
N GLN A 173 13.78 6.70 31.69
CA GLN A 173 13.83 7.38 33.00
C GLN A 173 12.51 8.10 33.30
N GLU A 174 11.94 8.82 32.35
CA GLU A 174 10.63 9.48 32.53
C GLU A 174 9.51 8.47 32.82
N LEU A 175 9.54 7.28 32.21
CA LEU A 175 8.57 6.21 32.46
C LEU A 175 8.74 5.60 33.87
N ASP A 176 9.95 5.40 34.34
CA ASP A 176 10.24 4.90 35.68
C ASP A 176 9.77 5.91 36.75
N ASP A 177 10.07 7.20 36.55
CA ASP A 177 9.60 8.28 37.45
C ASP A 177 8.06 8.34 37.56
N LEU A 178 7.35 8.09 36.43
CA LEU A 178 5.87 8.03 36.43
C LEU A 178 5.34 6.80 37.16
N SER A 179 6.01 5.66 37.09
CA SER A 179 5.60 4.44 37.78
C SER A 179 5.74 4.54 39.31
N ASP A 180 6.77 5.26 39.78
CA ASP A 180 7.00 5.49 41.23
C ASP A 180 5.98 6.43 41.87
N VAL A 181 5.34 7.30 41.08
CA VAL A 181 4.28 8.19 41.54
C VAL A 181 2.95 7.46 41.75
N GLU A 182 2.65 6.43 40.96
CA GLU A 182 1.41 5.64 41.09
C GLU A 182 1.48 4.52 42.15
N GLY A 183 2.69 4.17 42.63
CA GLY A 183 2.90 3.15 43.65
C GLY A 183 2.89 3.67 45.09
N GLY A 184 2.62 4.94 45.30
CA GLY A 184 2.75 5.64 46.60
C GLY A 184 1.43 5.98 47.31
N GLU A 185 0.28 5.31 47.02
CA GLU A 185 -0.97 5.44 47.79
C GLU A 185 -1.32 4.15 48.54
#